data_e30a8c1395fc5d53beb61dbec8a08d0c
#
_entry.id   e30a8c1395fc5d53beb61dbec8a08d0c
#
_cell.length_a   1.000
_cell.length_b   1.000
_cell.length_c   1.000
_cell.angle_alpha   90.00
_cell.angle_beta   90.00
_cell.angle_gamma   90.00
#
_symmetry.space_group_name_H-M   'P 1'
#
loop_
_entity.id
_entity.type
_entity.pdbx_description
1 polymer ?
#
loop_
_entity_poly.entity_id
_entity_poly.type
_entity_poly.pdbx_seq_one_letter_code
_entity_poly.pdbx_strand_id
1 'polypeptide(L)'
;MRLHQINLLVLCLGLLAPGLAHAEVRSFADVESGWAIPGYNDVRIPGDTGTLFSLTSGPISTASAPYFRLELGATFAERHTVYLTAAPLLLQARGTLTSDVDFNGSTFPAGSFVTGQYRFDTWRFTYRYTWWNSEALEAKVGLTALVRDAGITLQGGGQFEERLNVGLVPLFSFSFRWRFSPDWSLLLDSDALASGFGRAEDVQLALRYQLRPGLAARLGYRIVEGGSDSPNVYNFSLTHFIGAGLEVGLW
;
A
#
# COMPACT_ATOMS: atom_id res chain seq x y z
N MET A 1 13.92 -5.13 -30.38
CA MET A 1 15.31 -4.66 -30.24
C MET A 1 15.26 -3.48 -29.27
N ARG A 2 15.50 -3.69 -27.99
CA ARG A 2 16.70 -3.74 -27.20
C ARG A 2 16.40 -4.30 -25.80
N LEU A 3 16.84 -5.49 -25.53
CA LEU A 3 16.97 -6.11 -24.21
C LEU A 3 18.39 -5.78 -23.69
N HIS A 4 18.63 -4.68 -22.97
CA HIS A 4 19.98 -4.43 -22.46
C HIS A 4 20.07 -3.51 -21.23
N GLN A 5 19.04 -3.43 -20.39
CA GLN A 5 19.13 -2.59 -19.15
C GLN A 5 18.72 -3.28 -17.84
N ILE A 6 18.63 -4.61 -17.77
CA ILE A 6 18.27 -5.30 -16.51
C ILE A 6 19.49 -5.77 -15.70
N ASN A 7 20.71 -5.69 -16.23
CA ASN A 7 21.89 -6.26 -15.57
C ASN A 7 22.67 -5.34 -14.63
N LEU A 8 22.21 -4.11 -14.33
CA LEU A 8 22.99 -3.17 -13.51
C LEU A 8 22.56 -3.11 -12.03
N LEU A 9 21.43 -3.70 -11.65
CA LEU A 9 20.93 -3.62 -10.26
C LEU A 9 21.41 -4.74 -9.33
N VAL A 10 21.99 -5.79 -9.87
CA VAL A 10 22.48 -6.95 -9.08
C VAL A 10 23.94 -6.78 -8.61
N LEU A 11 24.68 -5.84 -9.18
CA LEU A 11 26.13 -5.70 -8.90
C LEU A 11 26.47 -4.73 -7.76
N CYS A 12 25.53 -3.95 -7.24
CA CYS A 12 25.81 -2.96 -6.18
C CYS A 12 25.65 -3.47 -4.74
N LEU A 13 25.19 -4.69 -4.52
CA LEU A 13 25.06 -5.29 -3.17
C LEU A 13 26.31 -5.99 -2.67
N GLY A 14 27.36 -6.07 -3.47
CA GLY A 14 28.60 -6.82 -3.17
C GLY A 14 29.75 -6.06 -2.54
N LEU A 15 29.66 -4.73 -2.34
CA LEU A 15 30.83 -3.90 -2.01
C LEU A 15 30.75 -3.11 -0.70
N LEU A 16 29.89 -3.45 0.24
CA LEU A 16 29.88 -2.79 1.57
C LEU A 16 30.02 -3.79 2.69
N ALA A 17 31.24 -3.92 3.18
CA ALA A 17 31.68 -4.13 4.56
C ALA A 17 32.57 -5.37 4.81
N PRO A 18 33.85 -5.19 5.13
CA PRO A 18 34.70 -6.22 5.74
C PRO A 18 34.41 -6.44 7.24
N GLY A 19 33.29 -5.93 7.77
CA GLY A 19 32.88 -6.09 9.18
C GLY A 19 31.66 -6.96 9.44
N LEU A 20 30.98 -7.48 8.41
CA LEU A 20 29.74 -8.28 8.56
C LEU A 20 29.95 -9.80 8.54
N ALA A 21 31.16 -10.28 8.65
CA ALA A 21 31.51 -11.69 8.45
C ALA A 21 30.87 -12.68 9.47
N HIS A 22 30.10 -12.21 10.48
CA HIS A 22 29.43 -13.05 11.49
C HIS A 22 28.06 -12.51 11.93
N ALA A 23 27.46 -11.57 11.22
CA ALA A 23 26.10 -11.15 11.54
C ALA A 23 25.11 -12.22 11.07
N GLU A 24 24.39 -12.83 12.01
CA GLU A 24 23.29 -13.76 11.69
C GLU A 24 22.27 -13.01 10.81
N VAL A 25 21.99 -13.56 9.63
CA VAL A 25 20.99 -13.05 8.69
C VAL A 25 19.80 -13.98 8.72
N ARG A 26 18.63 -13.45 9.06
CA ARG A 26 17.36 -14.18 9.07
C ARG A 26 16.45 -13.63 7.99
N SER A 27 16.29 -14.36 6.91
CA SER A 27 15.40 -13.99 5.81
C SER A 27 13.97 -14.44 6.09
N PHE A 28 13.00 -13.72 5.53
CA PHE A 28 11.60 -14.06 5.64
C PHE A 28 10.84 -13.73 4.37
N ALA A 29 9.72 -14.42 4.20
CA ALA A 29 8.66 -14.08 3.28
C ALA A 29 7.35 -13.95 4.04
N ASP A 30 6.55 -12.96 3.69
CA ASP A 30 5.22 -12.75 4.24
C ASP A 30 4.23 -12.58 3.10
N VAL A 31 3.13 -13.32 3.14
CA VAL A 31 2.06 -13.29 2.15
C VAL A 31 0.75 -12.99 2.86
N GLU A 32 0.02 -12.00 2.38
CA GLU A 32 -1.29 -11.61 2.91
C GLU A 32 -2.31 -11.56 1.78
N SER A 33 -3.52 -12.04 2.03
CA SER A 33 -4.65 -11.93 1.11
C SER A 33 -5.96 -11.83 1.87
N GLY A 34 -7.00 -11.32 1.21
CA GLY A 34 -8.31 -11.10 1.78
C GLY A 34 -9.15 -10.19 0.90
N TRP A 35 -9.92 -9.30 1.52
CA TRP A 35 -10.83 -8.38 0.84
C TRP A 35 -10.47 -6.92 1.10
N ALA A 36 -10.38 -6.16 0.01
CA ALA A 36 -10.31 -4.70 0.01
C ALA A 36 -11.72 -4.14 -0.10
N ILE A 37 -12.11 -3.32 0.88
CA ILE A 37 -13.45 -2.74 1.02
C ILE A 37 -13.27 -1.22 0.89
N PRO A 38 -13.77 -0.58 -0.18
CA PRO A 38 -13.66 0.86 -0.35
C PRO A 38 -14.45 1.60 0.73
N GLY A 39 -13.83 2.56 1.40
CA GLY A 39 -14.45 3.49 2.31
C GLY A 39 -14.93 4.74 1.57
N TYR A 40 -13.99 5.55 1.11
CA TYR A 40 -14.28 6.68 0.23
C TYR A 40 -13.22 6.79 -0.89
N ASN A 41 -13.59 7.45 -1.99
CA ASN A 41 -12.66 7.83 -3.06
C ASN A 41 -13.22 9.04 -3.80
N ASP A 42 -12.75 10.22 -3.40
CA ASP A 42 -13.21 11.50 -3.92
C ASP A 42 -12.20 12.02 -4.95
N VAL A 43 -12.68 12.42 -6.10
CA VAL A 43 -11.88 12.75 -7.28
C VAL A 43 -12.32 14.09 -7.84
N ARG A 44 -11.35 14.93 -8.21
CA ARG A 44 -11.52 16.13 -9.04
C ARG A 44 -10.28 16.34 -9.88
N ILE A 45 -10.38 16.20 -11.18
CA ILE A 45 -9.27 16.32 -12.13
C ILE A 45 -9.72 17.12 -13.36
N PRO A 46 -9.09 18.29 -13.66
CA PRO A 46 -8.06 18.98 -12.87
C PRO A 46 -8.52 19.35 -11.45
N GLY A 47 -7.56 19.47 -10.53
CA GLY A 47 -7.87 19.69 -9.12
C GLY A 47 -8.54 21.03 -8.80
N ASP A 48 -8.37 22.05 -9.64
CA ASP A 48 -8.93 23.38 -9.48
C ASP A 48 -10.21 23.61 -10.31
N THR A 49 -10.40 22.91 -11.45
CA THR A 49 -11.45 23.19 -12.42
C THR A 49 -12.38 22.02 -12.75
N GLY A 50 -11.98 20.78 -12.41
CA GLY A 50 -12.81 19.58 -12.64
C GLY A 50 -14.02 19.51 -11.70
N THR A 51 -14.94 18.63 -12.00
CA THR A 51 -16.08 18.33 -11.12
C THR A 51 -15.65 17.42 -9.98
N LEU A 52 -15.97 17.77 -8.73
CA LEU A 52 -15.78 16.87 -7.60
C LEU A 52 -16.86 15.79 -7.64
N PHE A 53 -16.43 14.52 -7.71
CA PHE A 53 -17.32 13.37 -7.61
C PHE A 53 -16.67 12.25 -6.79
N SER A 54 -17.48 11.30 -6.33
CA SER A 54 -16.99 10.13 -5.60
C SER A 54 -17.15 8.87 -6.42
N LEU A 55 -16.14 7.99 -6.39
CA LEU A 55 -16.21 6.66 -6.96
C LEU A 55 -16.90 5.63 -6.04
N THR A 56 -17.16 6.00 -4.77
CA THR A 56 -17.66 5.05 -3.75
C THR A 56 -19.02 5.44 -3.17
N SER A 57 -19.47 6.66 -3.43
CA SER A 57 -20.71 7.17 -2.84
C SER A 57 -21.54 7.97 -3.85
N GLY A 58 -22.84 8.14 -3.55
CA GLY A 58 -23.76 8.81 -4.46
C GLY A 58 -24.19 7.90 -5.61
N PRO A 59 -24.17 8.42 -6.86
CA PRO A 59 -24.63 7.67 -8.02
C PRO A 59 -23.67 6.57 -8.49
N ILE A 60 -22.40 6.63 -8.07
CA ILE A 60 -21.36 5.66 -8.41
C ILE A 60 -21.01 4.87 -7.16
N SER A 61 -20.86 3.57 -7.30
CA SER A 61 -20.44 2.67 -6.23
C SER A 61 -19.29 1.77 -6.66
N THR A 62 -18.35 1.54 -5.76
CA THR A 62 -17.20 0.66 -5.96
C THR A 62 -17.43 -0.66 -5.24
N ALA A 63 -17.26 -1.77 -5.94
CA ALA A 63 -17.34 -3.10 -5.35
C ALA A 63 -16.08 -3.43 -4.54
N SER A 64 -16.24 -4.21 -3.47
CA SER A 64 -15.12 -4.84 -2.77
C SER A 64 -14.41 -5.82 -3.70
N ALA A 65 -13.10 -5.94 -3.57
CA ALA A 65 -12.26 -6.79 -4.42
C ALA A 65 -11.29 -7.63 -3.57
N PRO A 66 -10.87 -8.81 -4.05
CA PRO A 66 -9.76 -9.52 -3.43
C PRO A 66 -8.48 -8.70 -3.57
N TYR A 67 -7.59 -8.82 -2.57
CA TYR A 67 -6.26 -8.23 -2.62
C TYR A 67 -5.19 -9.27 -2.30
N PHE A 68 -3.97 -8.92 -2.66
CA PHE A 68 -2.76 -9.67 -2.38
C PHE A 68 -1.64 -8.72 -1.97
N ARG A 69 -0.84 -9.13 -0.99
CA ARG A 69 0.37 -8.43 -0.55
C ARG A 69 1.48 -9.44 -0.31
N LEU A 70 2.66 -9.15 -0.82
CA LEU A 70 3.88 -9.94 -0.63
C LEU A 70 4.95 -9.06 -0.01
N GLU A 71 5.62 -9.57 1.01
CA GLU A 71 6.83 -8.97 1.57
C GLU A 71 7.97 -9.99 1.58
N LEU A 72 9.14 -9.55 1.13
CA LEU A 72 10.36 -10.34 1.15
C LEU A 72 11.45 -9.53 1.81
N GLY A 73 12.10 -10.08 2.83
CA GLY A 73 13.06 -9.33 3.57
C GLY A 73 14.03 -10.16 4.39
N ALA A 74 14.91 -9.45 5.09
CA ALA A 74 15.87 -10.02 5.99
C ALA A 74 16.13 -9.10 7.20
N THR A 75 16.39 -9.74 8.33
CA THR A 75 16.91 -9.09 9.54
C THR A 75 18.37 -9.50 9.71
N PHE A 76 19.24 -8.53 9.92
CA PHE A 76 20.66 -8.72 10.16
C PHE A 76 21.09 -8.02 11.46
N ALA A 77 22.13 -8.56 12.07
CA ALA A 77 22.63 -8.13 13.39
C ALA A 77 21.47 -7.99 14.43
N GLU A 78 20.43 -8.86 14.33
CA GLU A 78 19.25 -8.93 15.22
C GLU A 78 18.38 -7.67 15.27
N ARG A 79 18.82 -6.55 14.69
CA ARG A 79 18.19 -5.25 14.86
C ARG A 79 17.82 -4.54 13.56
N HIS A 80 18.47 -4.87 12.48
CA HIS A 80 18.26 -4.16 11.20
C HIS A 80 17.41 -5.02 10.28
N THR A 81 16.22 -4.56 9.95
CA THR A 81 15.31 -5.26 9.03
C THR A 81 15.15 -4.44 7.77
N VAL A 82 15.36 -5.07 6.61
CA VAL A 82 15.05 -4.52 5.30
C VAL A 82 14.07 -5.44 4.59
N TYR A 83 13.12 -4.88 3.87
CA TYR A 83 12.19 -5.67 3.06
C TYR A 83 11.61 -4.89 1.89
N LEU A 84 11.21 -5.67 0.89
CA LEU A 84 10.45 -5.20 -0.26
C LEU A 84 9.00 -5.63 -0.11
N THR A 85 8.07 -4.75 -0.46
CA THR A 85 6.64 -5.05 -0.50
C THR A 85 6.10 -4.84 -1.90
N ALA A 86 5.26 -5.75 -2.35
CA ALA A 86 4.42 -5.62 -3.53
C ALA A 86 2.95 -5.75 -3.12
N ALA A 87 2.13 -4.74 -3.41
CA ALA A 87 0.71 -4.73 -3.07
C ALA A 87 -0.10 -4.06 -4.19
N PRO A 88 -0.43 -4.81 -5.25
CA PRO A 88 -1.31 -4.32 -6.31
C PRO A 88 -2.76 -4.24 -5.83
N LEU A 89 -3.48 -3.20 -6.28
CA LEU A 89 -4.89 -3.00 -6.00
C LEU A 89 -5.62 -2.43 -7.21
N LEU A 90 -6.70 -3.09 -7.62
CA LEU A 90 -7.62 -2.62 -8.64
C LEU A 90 -9.05 -2.70 -8.12
N LEU A 91 -9.71 -1.55 -8.01
CA LEU A 91 -11.11 -1.44 -7.63
C LEU A 91 -11.93 -0.98 -8.84
N GLN A 92 -13.13 -1.54 -8.99
CA GLN A 92 -14.04 -1.24 -10.08
C GLN A 92 -15.29 -0.54 -9.55
N ALA A 93 -15.62 0.58 -10.17
CA ALA A 93 -16.78 1.41 -9.86
C ALA A 93 -17.76 1.43 -11.04
N ARG A 94 -19.04 1.63 -10.74
CA ARG A 94 -20.08 1.78 -11.76
C ARG A 94 -21.28 2.53 -11.20
N GLY A 95 -21.99 3.23 -12.09
CA GLY A 95 -23.23 3.93 -11.72
C GLY A 95 -23.77 4.77 -12.85
N THR A 96 -24.88 5.49 -12.57
CA THR A 96 -25.46 6.42 -13.53
C THR A 96 -25.33 7.83 -12.99
N LEU A 97 -24.69 8.73 -13.73
CA LEU A 97 -24.46 10.10 -13.34
C LEU A 97 -25.77 10.86 -13.18
N THR A 98 -25.89 11.63 -12.10
CA THR A 98 -27.06 12.49 -11.83
C THR A 98 -26.86 13.94 -12.30
N SER A 99 -25.63 14.33 -12.59
CA SER A 99 -25.21 15.63 -13.14
C SER A 99 -24.03 15.42 -14.08
N ASP A 100 -23.73 16.43 -14.87
CA ASP A 100 -22.54 16.44 -15.72
C ASP A 100 -21.28 16.36 -14.84
N VAL A 101 -20.29 15.58 -15.30
CA VAL A 101 -18.99 15.42 -14.61
C VAL A 101 -17.88 15.79 -15.60
N ASP A 102 -17.17 16.88 -15.29
CA ASP A 102 -15.94 17.27 -16.00
C ASP A 102 -14.76 16.54 -15.36
N PHE A 103 -14.18 15.61 -16.12
CA PHE A 103 -13.06 14.80 -15.67
C PHE A 103 -11.99 14.72 -16.75
N ASN A 104 -10.77 15.12 -16.41
CA ASN A 104 -9.54 15.04 -17.21
C ASN A 104 -9.65 15.64 -18.62
N GLY A 105 -10.51 16.67 -18.81
CA GLY A 105 -10.69 17.37 -20.09
C GLY A 105 -11.91 16.97 -20.89
N SER A 106 -12.68 15.98 -20.45
CA SER A 106 -13.95 15.58 -21.08
C SER A 106 -15.13 15.74 -20.12
N THR A 107 -16.30 16.07 -20.67
CA THR A 107 -17.56 16.14 -19.92
C THR A 107 -18.34 14.85 -20.13
N PHE A 108 -18.65 14.17 -19.03
CA PHE A 108 -19.53 12.99 -18.97
C PHE A 108 -20.94 13.44 -18.68
N PRO A 109 -21.91 13.30 -19.58
CA PRO A 109 -23.25 13.89 -19.41
C PRO A 109 -24.05 13.22 -18.30
N ALA A 110 -24.92 13.99 -17.64
CA ALA A 110 -25.95 13.47 -16.77
C ALA A 110 -26.81 12.39 -17.45
N GLY A 111 -27.23 11.39 -16.69
CA GLY A 111 -27.95 10.21 -17.21
C GLY A 111 -27.08 9.16 -17.85
N SER A 112 -25.79 9.41 -18.08
CA SER A 112 -24.86 8.42 -18.60
C SER A 112 -24.58 7.34 -17.59
N PHE A 113 -24.68 6.05 -18.00
CA PHE A 113 -24.09 4.96 -17.25
C PHE A 113 -22.57 4.99 -17.43
N VAL A 114 -21.84 5.00 -16.33
CA VAL A 114 -20.37 5.03 -16.32
C VAL A 114 -19.79 3.82 -15.60
N THR A 115 -18.62 3.40 -16.06
CA THR A 115 -17.73 2.47 -15.36
C THR A 115 -16.45 3.21 -15.01
N GLY A 116 -15.94 3.01 -13.80
CA GLY A 116 -14.70 3.59 -13.34
C GLY A 116 -13.75 2.52 -12.83
N GLN A 117 -12.46 2.82 -12.83
CA GLN A 117 -11.44 2.01 -12.20
C GLN A 117 -10.56 2.90 -11.32
N TYR A 118 -10.23 2.39 -10.16
CA TYR A 118 -9.21 2.94 -9.30
C TYR A 118 -8.10 1.91 -9.13
N ARG A 119 -6.94 2.21 -9.73
CA ARG A 119 -5.73 1.41 -9.59
C ARG A 119 -4.81 2.07 -8.59
N PHE A 120 -4.25 1.28 -7.66
CA PHE A 120 -3.33 1.75 -6.65
C PHE A 120 -2.28 0.68 -6.35
N ASP A 121 -1.36 0.49 -7.30
CA ASP A 121 -0.28 -0.46 -7.15
C ASP A 121 0.85 0.16 -6.35
N THR A 122 1.30 -0.53 -5.30
CA THR A 122 2.37 -0.03 -4.44
C THR A 122 3.53 -1.00 -4.37
N TRP A 123 4.72 -0.43 -4.51
CA TRP A 123 5.99 -1.09 -4.34
C TRP A 123 6.75 -0.35 -3.27
N ARG A 124 7.26 -1.04 -2.26
CA ARG A 124 7.93 -0.40 -1.13
C ARG A 124 9.27 -1.02 -0.87
N PHE A 125 10.24 -0.17 -0.52
CA PHE A 125 11.46 -0.56 0.16
C PHE A 125 11.42 0.03 1.56
N THR A 126 11.47 -0.83 2.57
CA THR A 126 11.40 -0.42 3.97
C THR A 126 12.67 -0.86 4.71
N TYR A 127 13.20 0.07 5.50
CA TYR A 127 14.21 -0.20 6.50
C TYR A 127 13.63 0.10 7.87
N ARG A 128 13.81 -0.82 8.84
CA ARG A 128 13.44 -0.66 10.24
C ARG A 128 14.60 -1.03 11.17
N TYR A 129 14.76 -0.25 12.22
CA TYR A 129 15.67 -0.54 13.32
C TYR A 129 14.87 -0.95 14.55
N THR A 130 15.23 -2.09 15.16
CA THR A 130 14.66 -2.57 16.43
C THR A 130 15.30 -1.80 17.56
N TRP A 131 14.61 -0.77 18.06
CA TRP A 131 15.11 0.07 19.14
C TRP A 131 14.78 -0.49 20.52
N TRP A 132 13.72 -1.33 20.61
CA TRP A 132 13.33 -2.02 21.83
C TRP A 132 12.99 -3.47 21.52
N ASN A 133 13.52 -4.40 22.32
CA ASN A 133 13.17 -5.82 22.27
C ASN A 133 13.28 -6.44 23.65
N SER A 134 12.15 -6.91 24.17
CA SER A 134 12.03 -7.64 25.42
C SER A 134 11.21 -8.91 25.18
N GLU A 135 11.03 -9.74 26.19
CA GLU A 135 10.18 -10.92 26.08
C GLU A 135 8.73 -10.56 25.65
N ALA A 136 8.18 -9.49 26.21
CA ALA A 136 6.80 -9.09 25.98
C ALA A 136 6.62 -8.13 24.83
N LEU A 137 7.59 -7.26 24.51
CA LEU A 137 7.41 -6.16 23.56
C LEU A 137 8.60 -6.03 22.61
N GLU A 138 8.31 -5.93 21.32
CA GLU A 138 9.26 -5.50 20.29
C GLU A 138 8.75 -4.21 19.66
N ALA A 139 9.64 -3.23 19.48
CA ALA A 139 9.31 -1.98 18.81
C ALA A 139 10.39 -1.62 17.80
N LYS A 140 9.95 -1.27 16.57
CA LYS A 140 10.81 -0.90 15.46
C LYS A 140 10.40 0.47 14.92
N VAL A 141 11.39 1.23 14.47
CA VAL A 141 11.21 2.50 13.78
C VAL A 141 12.04 2.52 12.52
N GLY A 142 11.60 3.23 11.51
CA GLY A 142 12.32 3.26 10.25
C GLY A 142 11.72 4.18 9.21
N LEU A 143 12.08 3.91 7.97
CA LEU A 143 11.65 4.67 6.80
C LEU A 143 11.22 3.71 5.69
N THR A 144 10.19 4.11 4.96
CA THR A 144 9.71 3.44 3.75
C THR A 144 9.81 4.39 2.56
N ALA A 145 10.42 3.92 1.48
CA ALA A 145 10.32 4.52 0.16
C ALA A 145 9.18 3.81 -0.59
N LEU A 146 8.06 4.50 -0.74
CA LEU A 146 6.88 4.00 -1.44
C LEU A 146 6.89 4.52 -2.88
N VAL A 147 6.96 3.62 -3.86
CA VAL A 147 6.63 3.91 -5.26
C VAL A 147 5.15 3.56 -5.46
N ARG A 148 4.37 4.59 -5.74
CA ARG A 148 2.93 4.48 -6.02
C ARG A 148 2.72 4.60 -7.52
N ASP A 149 2.09 3.59 -8.15
CA ASP A 149 1.55 3.64 -9.50
C ASP A 149 0.02 3.67 -9.40
N ALA A 150 -0.54 4.88 -9.49
CA ALA A 150 -1.96 5.13 -9.32
C ALA A 150 -2.61 5.53 -10.64
N GLY A 151 -3.87 5.11 -10.84
CA GLY A 151 -4.66 5.44 -12.01
C GLY A 151 -6.14 5.56 -11.68
N ILE A 152 -6.79 6.54 -12.31
CA ILE A 152 -8.24 6.70 -12.28
C ILE A 152 -8.74 6.73 -13.70
N THR A 153 -9.67 5.83 -14.03
CA THR A 153 -10.31 5.73 -15.33
C THR A 153 -11.80 5.99 -15.17
N LEU A 154 -12.40 6.70 -16.12
CA LEU A 154 -13.84 6.85 -16.24
C LEU A 154 -14.26 6.64 -17.69
N GLN A 155 -15.27 5.78 -17.92
CA GLN A 155 -15.78 5.45 -19.24
C GLN A 155 -17.31 5.44 -19.23
N GLY A 156 -17.95 6.10 -20.18
CA GLY A 156 -19.39 6.15 -20.36
C GLY A 156 -19.84 7.38 -21.13
N GLY A 157 -21.09 7.45 -21.57
CA GLY A 157 -21.63 8.59 -22.33
C GLY A 157 -20.89 8.89 -23.63
N GLY A 158 -20.19 7.90 -24.21
CA GLY A 158 -19.36 8.09 -25.41
C GLY A 158 -17.96 8.64 -25.12
N GLN A 159 -17.60 8.83 -23.87
CA GLN A 159 -16.30 9.36 -23.43
C GLN A 159 -15.46 8.26 -22.75
N PHE A 160 -14.15 8.42 -22.82
CA PHE A 160 -13.14 7.64 -22.08
C PHE A 160 -12.01 8.55 -21.66
N GLU A 161 -11.76 8.61 -20.38
CA GLU A 161 -10.63 9.36 -19.83
C GLU A 161 -9.86 8.54 -18.79
N GLU A 162 -8.55 8.72 -18.77
CA GLU A 162 -7.64 8.09 -17.84
C GLU A 162 -6.64 9.10 -17.30
N ARG A 163 -6.44 9.09 -16.00
CA ARG A 163 -5.39 9.85 -15.33
C ARG A 163 -4.45 8.90 -14.61
N LEU A 164 -3.20 8.82 -15.05
CA LEU A 164 -2.14 8.02 -14.45
C LEU A 164 -1.16 8.91 -13.69
N ASN A 165 -0.63 8.41 -12.59
CA ASN A 165 0.38 9.09 -11.81
C ASN A 165 1.30 8.08 -11.11
N VAL A 166 2.60 8.16 -11.40
CA VAL A 166 3.64 7.44 -10.66
C VAL A 166 4.36 8.43 -9.77
N GLY A 167 4.49 8.11 -8.50
CA GLY A 167 5.13 8.97 -7.52
C GLY A 167 5.94 8.21 -6.49
N LEU A 168 7.02 8.84 -6.02
CA LEU A 168 7.81 8.37 -4.88
C LEU A 168 7.37 9.14 -3.64
N VAL A 169 6.99 8.42 -2.59
CA VAL A 169 6.52 8.98 -1.31
C VAL A 169 7.39 8.42 -0.18
N PRO A 170 8.18 9.26 0.51
CA PRO A 170 8.87 8.84 1.72
C PRO A 170 7.85 8.75 2.88
N LEU A 171 7.95 7.71 3.70
CA LEU A 171 7.07 7.49 4.85
C LEU A 171 7.91 7.19 6.08
N PHE A 172 7.47 7.60 7.25
CA PHE A 172 7.94 7.06 8.52
C PHE A 172 7.31 5.70 8.76
N SER A 173 8.11 4.76 9.25
CA SER A 173 7.70 3.36 9.45
C SER A 173 7.83 2.98 10.91
N PHE A 174 6.77 2.40 11.47
CA PHE A 174 6.70 1.95 12.85
C PHE A 174 6.15 0.53 12.92
N SER A 175 6.63 -0.25 13.89
CA SER A 175 6.08 -1.56 14.20
C SER A 175 6.14 -1.82 15.69
N PHE A 176 5.04 -2.34 16.23
CA PHE A 176 4.95 -2.79 17.62
C PHE A 176 4.37 -4.20 17.64
N ARG A 177 5.07 -5.11 18.33
CA ARG A 177 4.59 -6.47 18.58
C ARG A 177 4.52 -6.71 20.07
N TRP A 178 3.31 -6.92 20.56
CA TRP A 178 3.08 -7.30 21.96
C TRP A 178 2.82 -8.80 22.05
N ARG A 179 3.75 -9.53 22.67
CA ARG A 179 3.67 -10.97 22.93
C ARG A 179 2.99 -11.18 24.29
N PHE A 180 1.70 -11.45 24.28
CA PHE A 180 0.93 -11.65 25.50
C PHE A 180 0.83 -13.13 25.91
N SER A 181 1.36 -14.03 25.08
CA SER A 181 1.48 -15.46 25.30
C SER A 181 2.66 -16.00 24.50
N PRO A 182 3.18 -17.20 24.81
CA PRO A 182 4.28 -17.81 24.04
C PRO A 182 4.01 -17.89 22.55
N ASP A 183 2.76 -18.18 22.17
CA ASP A 183 2.40 -18.38 20.75
C ASP A 183 1.62 -17.20 20.17
N TRP A 184 1.05 -16.31 20.99
CA TRP A 184 0.18 -15.25 20.52
C TRP A 184 0.81 -13.87 20.69
N SER A 185 0.66 -13.05 19.67
CA SER A 185 1.04 -11.63 19.73
C SER A 185 0.05 -10.75 18.96
N LEU A 186 -0.04 -9.51 19.43
CA LEU A 186 -0.72 -8.44 18.71
C LEU A 186 0.34 -7.61 18.01
N LEU A 187 0.11 -7.35 16.72
CA LEU A 187 0.99 -6.57 15.85
C LEU A 187 0.30 -5.29 15.42
N LEU A 188 0.97 -4.17 15.57
CA LEU A 188 0.61 -2.88 14.99
C LEU A 188 1.74 -2.46 14.06
N ASP A 189 1.45 -2.38 12.77
CA ASP A 189 2.36 -1.85 11.75
C ASP A 189 1.80 -0.57 11.14
N SER A 190 2.67 0.40 10.90
CA SER A 190 2.27 1.67 10.30
C SER A 190 3.37 2.26 9.42
N ASP A 191 2.99 2.71 8.24
CA ASP A 191 3.76 3.63 7.40
C ASP A 191 2.93 4.90 7.20
N ALA A 192 3.45 6.07 7.58
CA ALA A 192 2.67 7.31 7.50
C ALA A 192 3.52 8.54 7.23
N LEU A 193 2.96 9.48 6.48
CA LEU A 193 3.45 10.85 6.34
C LEU A 193 2.30 11.78 5.99
N ALA A 194 2.26 12.95 6.63
CA ALA A 194 1.41 14.06 6.23
C ALA A 194 2.27 15.29 5.90
N SER A 195 1.91 16.01 4.85
CA SER A 195 2.59 17.21 4.37
C SER A 195 1.59 18.20 3.79
N GLY A 196 2.06 19.41 3.42
CA GLY A 196 1.21 20.39 2.73
C GLY A 196 0.72 19.98 1.34
N PHE A 197 1.27 18.91 0.77
CA PHE A 197 0.90 18.40 -0.56
C PHE A 197 -0.05 17.20 -0.50
N GLY A 198 -0.32 16.66 0.68
CA GLY A 198 -1.14 15.49 0.88
C GLY A 198 -0.68 14.63 2.03
N ARG A 199 -1.32 13.48 2.18
CA ARG A 199 -0.99 12.49 3.21
C ARG A 199 -1.03 11.08 2.64
N ALA A 200 -0.33 10.17 3.30
CA ALA A 200 -0.36 8.75 3.02
C ALA A 200 -0.20 7.98 4.34
N GLU A 201 -1.12 7.10 4.61
CA GLU A 201 -1.22 6.31 5.82
C GLU A 201 -1.54 4.87 5.46
N ASP A 202 -0.76 3.93 5.99
CA ASP A 202 -1.01 2.49 5.93
C ASP A 202 -0.85 1.95 7.34
N VAL A 203 -1.94 1.56 7.98
CA VAL A 203 -1.95 1.10 9.37
C VAL A 203 -2.64 -0.25 9.45
N GLN A 204 -1.93 -1.23 10.02
CA GLN A 204 -2.44 -2.58 10.26
C GLN A 204 -2.44 -2.91 11.74
N LEU A 205 -3.54 -3.50 12.20
CA LEU A 205 -3.63 -4.21 13.47
C LEU A 205 -3.92 -5.69 13.18
N ALA A 206 -3.07 -6.60 13.70
CA ALA A 206 -3.20 -8.02 13.44
C ALA A 206 -2.96 -8.87 14.68
N LEU A 207 -3.76 -9.92 14.83
CA LEU A 207 -3.50 -11.00 15.75
C LEU A 207 -2.61 -12.03 15.04
N ARG A 208 -1.46 -12.34 15.63
CA ARG A 208 -0.46 -13.27 15.07
C ARG A 208 -0.32 -14.48 15.99
N TYR A 209 -0.33 -15.66 15.38
CA TYR A 209 -0.14 -16.95 16.05
C TYR A 209 1.09 -17.67 15.50
N GLN A 210 2.00 -18.07 16.38
CA GLN A 210 3.18 -18.85 16.04
C GLN A 210 2.80 -20.33 15.89
N LEU A 211 2.76 -20.84 14.67
CA LEU A 211 2.41 -22.23 14.37
C LEU A 211 3.56 -23.19 14.73
N ARG A 212 4.79 -22.78 14.42
CA ARG A 212 6.04 -23.47 14.73
C ARG A 212 7.21 -22.49 14.54
N PRO A 213 8.43 -22.81 15.00
CA PRO A 213 9.60 -22.00 14.67
C PRO A 213 9.68 -21.73 13.16
N GLY A 214 9.83 -20.46 12.78
CA GLY A 214 9.89 -20.04 11.38
C GLY A 214 8.56 -19.99 10.62
N LEU A 215 7.41 -20.27 11.26
CA LEU A 215 6.11 -20.19 10.59
C LEU A 215 5.06 -19.58 11.51
N ALA A 216 4.44 -18.49 11.08
CA ALA A 216 3.33 -17.87 11.79
C ALA A 216 2.17 -17.54 10.86
N ALA A 217 0.96 -17.59 11.41
CA ALA A 217 -0.25 -17.10 10.75
C ALA A 217 -0.70 -15.78 11.40
N ARG A 218 -1.36 -14.93 10.65
CA ARG A 218 -2.00 -13.73 11.18
C ARG A 218 -3.39 -13.51 10.59
N LEU A 219 -4.25 -12.86 11.36
CA LEU A 219 -5.52 -12.30 10.91
C LEU A 219 -5.49 -10.83 11.26
N GLY A 220 -5.77 -9.96 10.28
CA GLY A 220 -5.59 -8.54 10.45
C GLY A 220 -6.65 -7.68 9.79
N TYR A 221 -6.71 -6.46 10.29
CA TYR A 221 -7.42 -5.34 9.70
C TYR A 221 -6.41 -4.26 9.37
N ARG A 222 -6.48 -3.73 8.15
CA ARG A 222 -5.61 -2.67 7.65
C ARG A 222 -6.46 -1.55 7.07
N ILE A 223 -6.01 -0.34 7.22
CA ILE A 223 -6.47 0.81 6.47
C ILE A 223 -5.32 1.34 5.61
N VAL A 224 -5.64 1.71 4.38
CA VAL A 224 -4.79 2.54 3.54
C VAL A 224 -5.58 3.79 3.21
N GLU A 225 -5.09 4.92 3.68
CA GLU A 225 -5.73 6.23 3.50
C GLU A 225 -4.70 7.20 2.94
N GLY A 226 -5.16 8.09 2.07
CA GLY A 226 -4.30 9.16 1.60
C GLY A 226 -4.79 9.79 0.33
N GLY A 227 -4.02 10.79 -0.07
CA GLY A 227 -4.33 11.55 -1.26
C GLY A 227 -3.47 12.79 -1.42
N SER A 228 -3.79 13.53 -2.45
CA SER A 228 -3.13 14.79 -2.82
C SER A 228 -4.18 15.85 -3.14
N ASP A 229 -3.88 17.09 -2.76
CA ASP A 229 -4.62 18.30 -3.15
C ASP A 229 -3.65 19.24 -3.87
N SER A 230 -3.85 19.38 -5.16
CA SER A 230 -3.05 20.24 -6.02
C SER A 230 -3.90 20.78 -7.18
N PRO A 231 -3.48 21.85 -7.89
CA PRO A 231 -4.22 22.34 -9.05
C PRO A 231 -4.46 21.29 -10.15
N ASN A 232 -3.56 20.32 -10.26
CA ASN A 232 -3.65 19.28 -11.30
C ASN A 232 -4.51 18.08 -10.88
N VAL A 233 -4.54 17.76 -9.57
CA VAL A 233 -5.22 16.57 -9.06
C VAL A 233 -5.66 16.79 -7.63
N TYR A 234 -6.95 16.61 -7.38
CA TYR A 234 -7.51 16.33 -6.08
C TYR A 234 -8.00 14.89 -6.07
N ASN A 235 -7.39 14.06 -5.25
CA ASN A 235 -7.87 12.70 -5.00
C ASN A 235 -7.51 12.28 -3.59
N PHE A 236 -8.51 11.91 -2.79
CA PHE A 236 -8.35 11.26 -1.50
C PHE A 236 -9.16 9.98 -1.47
N SER A 237 -8.55 8.93 -0.93
CA SER A 237 -9.17 7.62 -0.84
C SER A 237 -8.88 6.94 0.49
N LEU A 238 -9.83 6.15 0.96
CA LEU A 238 -9.71 5.23 2.10
C LEU A 238 -10.15 3.85 1.64
N THR A 239 -9.30 2.87 1.84
CA THR A 239 -9.62 1.46 1.63
C THR A 239 -9.35 0.68 2.91
N HIS A 240 -10.31 -0.12 3.31
CA HIS A 240 -10.22 -1.06 4.42
C HIS A 240 -9.84 -2.44 3.88
N PHE A 241 -8.99 -3.15 4.61
CA PHE A 241 -8.59 -4.50 4.25
C PHE A 241 -8.83 -5.43 5.44
N ILE A 242 -9.48 -6.56 5.18
CA ILE A 242 -9.62 -7.64 6.14
C ILE A 242 -8.97 -8.86 5.51
N GLY A 243 -7.95 -9.42 6.15
CA GLY A 243 -7.20 -10.49 5.55
C GLY A 243 -6.45 -11.36 6.51
N ALA A 244 -5.99 -12.49 5.98
CA ALA A 244 -5.12 -13.43 6.65
C ALA A 244 -3.75 -13.47 5.95
N GLY A 245 -2.71 -13.76 6.71
CA GLY A 245 -1.36 -13.86 6.20
C GLY A 245 -0.57 -15.00 6.81
N LEU A 246 0.50 -15.36 6.12
CA LEU A 246 1.50 -16.33 6.54
C LEU A 246 2.88 -15.69 6.47
N GLU A 247 3.61 -15.74 7.58
CA GLU A 247 5.01 -15.33 7.69
C GLU A 247 5.87 -16.60 7.75
N VAL A 248 6.83 -16.70 6.85
CA VAL A 248 7.75 -17.85 6.72
C VAL A 248 9.17 -17.35 6.86
N GLY A 249 9.90 -17.86 7.85
CA GLY A 249 11.36 -17.71 7.95
C GLY A 249 12.06 -18.62 6.95
N LEU A 250 13.05 -18.08 6.25
CA LEU A 250 13.78 -18.73 5.14
C LEU A 250 15.25 -18.98 5.51
N TRP A 251 15.59 -19.19 6.80
CA TRP A 251 16.95 -19.48 7.28
C TRP A 251 17.25 -20.97 7.33
#